data_3565bb5a638fc98cb72b954b70fc3cd7
#
_entry.id   3565bb5a638fc98cb72b954b70fc3cd7
#
_cell.length_a   1.000
_cell.length_b   1.000
_cell.length_c   1.000
_cell.angle_alpha   90.00
_cell.angle_beta   90.00
_cell.angle_gamma   90.00
#
_symmetry.space_group_name_H-M   'P 1'
#
loop_
_entity.id
_entity.type
_entity.pdbx_description
1 polymer ?
#
loop_
_entity_poly.entity_id
_entity_poly.type
_entity_poly.pdbx_seq_one_letter_code
_entity_poly.pdbx_strand_id
1 'polypeptide(L)'
;QSLVAPEKADWIVEKAVEAGISEIVFMPAERSVTKLAGERLEKRLARLTDIARSAAEQCGRNVVPLVRAVPSLEAGFKTVSGGVKFVLAPGADASAASSMLPGLLSVAFAVGPEGGFSAREIELAAAHGWRPQLLGPRVLRTETAGLAAAIWAQTLVGDLPRAC
;
A
#
# COMPACT_ATOMS: atom_id res chain seq x y z
N GLN A 1 3.42 -2.01 -0.69
CA GLN A 1 3.90 -1.90 0.70
C GLN A 1 5.37 -2.34 0.78
N SER A 2 6.24 -1.52 1.37
CA SER A 2 7.62 -1.97 1.63
C SER A 2 7.67 -3.08 2.67
N LEU A 3 8.70 -3.94 2.57
CA LEU A 3 8.92 -5.00 3.55
C LEU A 3 9.11 -4.39 4.95
N VAL A 4 8.37 -4.91 5.92
CA VAL A 4 8.36 -4.51 7.33
C VAL A 4 8.49 -5.74 8.23
N ALA A 5 8.58 -5.52 9.55
CA ALA A 5 8.60 -6.60 10.53
C ALA A 5 7.38 -7.54 10.37
N PRO A 6 7.53 -8.85 10.67
CA PRO A 6 6.47 -9.83 10.46
C PRO A 6 5.13 -9.45 11.07
N GLU A 7 5.10 -9.00 12.31
CA GLU A 7 3.88 -8.66 13.05
C GLU A 7 3.14 -7.50 12.39
N LYS A 8 3.89 -6.52 11.87
CA LYS A 8 3.33 -5.39 11.13
C LYS A 8 2.74 -5.82 9.79
N ALA A 9 3.43 -6.73 9.07
CA ALA A 9 2.92 -7.24 7.80
C ALA A 9 1.63 -8.05 7.99
N ASP A 10 1.50 -8.82 9.07
CA ASP A 10 0.27 -9.54 9.42
C ASP A 10 -0.88 -8.55 9.62
N TRP A 11 -0.66 -7.52 10.44
CA TRP A 11 -1.63 -6.46 10.71
C TRP A 11 -2.01 -5.67 9.46
N ILE A 12 -1.03 -5.29 8.62
CA ILE A 12 -1.25 -4.58 7.36
C ILE A 12 -2.17 -5.38 6.44
N VAL A 13 -1.92 -6.67 6.26
CA VAL A 13 -2.74 -7.51 5.39
C VAL A 13 -4.16 -7.63 5.93
N GLU A 14 -4.32 -7.92 7.22
CA GLU A 14 -5.64 -8.00 7.85
C GLU A 14 -6.45 -6.72 7.63
N LYS A 15 -5.89 -5.55 7.97
CA LYS A 15 -6.59 -4.27 7.86
C LYS A 15 -6.78 -3.78 6.42
N ALA A 16 -5.88 -4.15 5.51
CA ALA A 16 -6.06 -3.86 4.09
C ALA A 16 -7.26 -4.62 3.49
N VAL A 17 -7.47 -5.88 3.93
CA VAL A 17 -8.65 -6.65 3.53
C VAL A 17 -9.93 -5.98 4.01
N GLU A 18 -10.00 -5.63 5.29
CA GLU A 18 -11.16 -4.92 5.88
C GLU A 18 -11.43 -3.57 5.18
N ALA A 19 -10.36 -2.87 4.78
CA ALA A 19 -10.43 -1.59 4.07
C ALA A 19 -10.72 -1.73 2.55
N GLY A 20 -11.06 -2.92 2.05
CA GLY A 20 -11.47 -3.11 0.67
C GLY A 20 -10.35 -3.16 -0.37
N ILE A 21 -9.08 -3.26 0.03
CA ILE A 21 -7.94 -3.36 -0.90
C ILE A 21 -8.05 -4.65 -1.74
N SER A 22 -7.78 -4.56 -3.03
CA SER A 22 -7.85 -5.69 -3.97
C SER A 22 -6.51 -6.38 -4.20
N GLU A 23 -5.40 -5.69 -3.98
CA GLU A 23 -4.05 -6.25 -4.15
C GLU A 23 -3.05 -5.62 -3.19
N ILE A 24 -2.17 -6.44 -2.62
CA ILE A 24 -1.05 -6.01 -1.78
C ILE A 24 0.24 -6.55 -2.39
N VAL A 25 1.12 -5.65 -2.82
CA VAL A 25 2.42 -5.99 -3.39
C VAL A 25 3.53 -5.61 -2.41
N PHE A 26 4.18 -6.60 -1.82
CA PHE A 26 5.35 -6.36 -0.98
C PHE A 26 6.60 -6.13 -1.84
N MET A 27 7.38 -5.11 -1.50
CA MET A 27 8.58 -4.72 -2.24
C MET A 27 9.71 -4.33 -1.29
N PRO A 28 10.97 -4.67 -1.62
CA PRO A 28 12.11 -4.22 -0.83
C PRO A 28 12.31 -2.71 -1.02
N ALA A 29 12.73 -2.02 0.04
CA ALA A 29 13.16 -0.64 0.01
C ALA A 29 14.51 -0.49 0.69
N GLU A 30 15.24 0.59 0.41
CA GLU A 30 16.60 0.84 0.92
C GLU A 30 16.65 0.77 2.45
N ARG A 31 15.64 1.35 3.11
CA ARG A 31 15.55 1.42 4.58
C ARG A 31 14.68 0.31 5.18
N SER A 32 14.36 -0.74 4.41
CA SER A 32 13.68 -1.92 4.95
C SER A 32 14.63 -2.69 5.88
N VAL A 33 14.24 -2.84 7.13
CA VAL A 33 14.97 -3.64 8.11
C VAL A 33 14.85 -5.14 7.80
N THR A 34 13.68 -5.53 7.29
CA THR A 34 13.38 -6.91 6.94
C THR A 34 13.83 -7.21 5.50
N LYS A 35 14.67 -8.23 5.36
CA LYS A 35 15.09 -8.78 4.07
C LYS A 35 14.59 -10.21 3.96
N LEU A 36 13.74 -10.47 2.98
CA LEU A 36 13.18 -11.80 2.71
C LEU A 36 13.47 -12.20 1.27
N ALA A 37 13.94 -13.43 1.08
CA ALA A 37 14.19 -14.02 -0.23
C ALA A 37 14.01 -15.54 -0.20
N GLY A 38 13.84 -16.17 -1.37
CA GLY A 38 13.73 -17.61 -1.53
C GLY A 38 12.62 -18.22 -0.68
N GLU A 39 12.88 -19.40 -0.15
CA GLU A 39 11.90 -20.19 0.63
C GLU A 39 11.29 -19.43 1.82
N ARG A 40 12.08 -18.54 2.47
CA ARG A 40 11.56 -17.71 3.57
C ARG A 40 10.50 -16.72 3.10
N LEU A 41 10.68 -16.13 1.93
CA LEU A 41 9.70 -15.24 1.31
C LEU A 41 8.43 -16.02 0.94
N GLU A 42 8.57 -17.20 0.33
CA GLU A 42 7.44 -18.05 -0.05
C GLU A 42 6.59 -18.46 1.16
N LYS A 43 7.22 -18.95 2.23
CA LYS A 43 6.55 -19.27 3.49
C LYS A 43 5.84 -18.05 4.09
N ARG A 44 6.47 -16.90 4.00
CA ARG A 44 5.87 -15.66 4.48
C ARG A 44 4.64 -15.26 3.68
N LEU A 45 4.71 -15.32 2.34
CA LEU A 45 3.58 -15.02 1.46
C LEU A 45 2.41 -15.99 1.66
N ALA A 46 2.69 -17.28 1.83
CA ALA A 46 1.66 -18.27 2.15
C ALA A 46 0.90 -17.89 3.43
N ARG A 47 1.63 -17.57 4.52
CA ARG A 47 1.01 -17.12 5.78
C ARG A 47 0.18 -15.83 5.59
N LEU A 48 0.69 -14.85 4.85
CA LEU A 48 -0.02 -13.59 4.60
C LEU A 48 -1.30 -13.82 3.76
N THR A 49 -1.26 -14.77 2.84
CA THR A 49 -2.44 -15.17 2.07
C THR A 49 -3.50 -15.85 2.97
N ASP A 50 -3.09 -16.67 3.94
CA ASP A 50 -4.00 -17.27 4.91
C ASP A 50 -4.63 -16.20 5.82
N ILE A 51 -3.86 -15.20 6.25
CA ILE A 51 -4.38 -14.05 7.00
C ILE A 51 -5.41 -13.29 6.16
N ALA A 52 -5.10 -13.04 4.87
CA ALA A 52 -6.03 -12.35 3.97
C ALA A 52 -7.35 -13.12 3.80
N ARG A 53 -7.29 -14.46 3.73
CA ARG A 53 -8.48 -15.31 3.65
C ARG A 53 -9.31 -15.21 4.93
N SER A 54 -8.70 -15.40 6.10
CA SER A 54 -9.39 -15.29 7.38
C SER A 54 -10.01 -13.90 7.60
N ALA A 55 -9.31 -12.84 7.23
CA ALA A 55 -9.85 -11.48 7.30
C ALA A 55 -11.04 -11.27 6.35
N ALA A 56 -10.97 -11.81 5.12
CA ALA A 56 -12.09 -11.75 4.16
C ALA A 56 -13.33 -12.49 4.68
N GLU A 57 -13.15 -13.67 5.26
CA GLU A 57 -14.23 -14.42 5.90
C GLU A 57 -14.86 -13.64 7.06
N GLN A 58 -14.03 -13.04 7.92
CA GLN A 58 -14.49 -12.27 9.09
C GLN A 58 -15.25 -11.02 8.69
N CYS A 59 -14.79 -10.26 7.69
CA CYS A 59 -15.44 -9.01 7.27
C CYS A 59 -16.51 -9.19 6.18
N GLY A 60 -16.80 -10.42 5.76
CA GLY A 60 -17.85 -10.75 4.78
C GLY A 60 -17.49 -10.45 3.33
N ARG A 61 -16.19 -10.36 3.00
CA ARG A 61 -15.76 -10.17 1.61
C ARG A 61 -15.79 -11.48 0.84
N ASN A 62 -16.39 -11.48 -0.35
CA ASN A 62 -16.42 -12.63 -1.26
C ASN A 62 -15.15 -12.77 -2.12
N VAL A 63 -14.25 -11.78 -2.08
CA VAL A 63 -13.00 -11.77 -2.83
C VAL A 63 -11.83 -11.60 -1.87
N VAL A 64 -10.92 -12.57 -1.86
CA VAL A 64 -9.65 -12.48 -1.13
C VAL A 64 -8.68 -11.66 -1.98
N PRO A 65 -8.05 -10.59 -1.44
CA PRO A 65 -7.09 -9.80 -2.18
C PRO A 65 -5.85 -10.63 -2.55
N LEU A 66 -5.25 -10.30 -3.69
CA LEU A 66 -3.98 -10.89 -4.09
C LEU A 66 -2.85 -10.36 -3.19
N VAL A 67 -2.11 -11.27 -2.56
CA VAL A 67 -0.92 -10.93 -1.77
C VAL A 67 0.30 -11.52 -2.45
N ARG A 68 1.25 -10.68 -2.85
CA ARG A 68 2.48 -11.11 -3.52
C ARG A 68 3.66 -10.21 -3.20
N ALA A 69 4.85 -10.61 -3.63
CA ALA A 69 6.06 -9.80 -3.53
C ALA A 69 6.74 -9.66 -4.90
N VAL A 70 7.56 -8.64 -5.01
CA VAL A 70 8.38 -8.36 -6.20
C VAL A 70 9.86 -8.25 -5.81
N PRO A 71 10.79 -8.52 -6.75
CA PRO A 71 12.21 -8.60 -6.43
C PRO A 71 12.88 -7.24 -6.17
N SER A 72 12.28 -6.15 -6.62
CA SER A 72 12.84 -4.80 -6.46
C SER A 72 11.75 -3.75 -6.29
N LEU A 73 12.12 -2.60 -5.73
CA LEU A 73 11.25 -1.44 -5.61
C LEU A 73 10.77 -0.96 -6.99
N GLU A 74 11.67 -0.93 -7.97
CA GLU A 74 11.33 -0.56 -9.36
C GLU A 74 10.31 -1.51 -9.98
N ALA A 75 10.46 -2.82 -9.77
CA ALA A 75 9.47 -3.81 -10.19
C ALA A 75 8.11 -3.54 -9.54
N GLY A 76 8.09 -3.12 -8.27
CA GLY A 76 6.88 -2.71 -7.56
C GLY A 76 6.20 -1.51 -8.22
N PHE A 77 6.95 -0.48 -8.55
CA PHE A 77 6.40 0.70 -9.22
C PHE A 77 5.88 0.42 -10.64
N LYS A 78 6.52 -0.51 -11.36
CA LYS A 78 6.09 -0.95 -12.72
C LYS A 78 4.85 -1.85 -12.70
N THR A 79 4.60 -2.55 -11.60
CA THR A 79 3.51 -3.53 -11.47
C THR A 79 2.13 -2.91 -11.66
N VAL A 80 1.96 -1.66 -11.21
CA VAL A 80 0.66 -0.96 -11.27
C VAL A 80 0.53 -0.26 -12.62
N SER A 81 -0.42 -0.72 -13.43
CA SER A 81 -0.79 -0.12 -14.71
C SER A 81 -2.15 0.56 -14.57
N GLY A 82 -2.26 1.80 -15.06
CA GLY A 82 -3.49 2.59 -15.03
C GLY A 82 -3.79 3.20 -13.64
N GLY A 83 -4.89 3.95 -13.58
CA GLY A 83 -5.34 4.61 -12.35
C GLY A 83 -4.43 5.76 -11.87
N VAL A 84 -4.74 6.24 -10.67
CA VAL A 84 -3.91 7.24 -9.99
C VAL A 84 -2.99 6.53 -9.00
N LYS A 85 -1.71 6.94 -8.99
CA LYS A 85 -0.66 6.30 -8.20
C LYS A 85 -0.02 7.32 -7.28
N PHE A 86 -0.03 7.04 -5.98
CA PHE A 86 0.56 7.89 -4.95
C PHE A 86 1.69 7.18 -4.20
N VAL A 87 2.81 7.86 -4.01
CA VAL A 87 3.83 7.46 -3.07
C VAL A 87 3.68 8.31 -1.79
N LEU A 88 3.44 7.64 -0.66
CA LEU A 88 3.26 8.34 0.61
C LEU A 88 4.61 8.83 1.13
N ALA A 89 4.77 10.14 1.21
CA ALA A 89 6.02 10.77 1.65
C ALA A 89 5.75 11.96 2.57
N PRO A 90 6.42 12.02 3.75
CA PRO A 90 6.43 13.24 4.57
C PRO A 90 7.02 14.41 3.77
N GLY A 91 6.43 15.59 3.90
CA GLY A 91 6.88 16.79 3.19
C GLY A 91 6.40 16.91 1.74
N ALA A 92 5.62 15.97 1.23
CA ALA A 92 4.94 16.12 -0.05
C ALA A 92 3.83 17.18 0.02
N ASP A 93 3.46 17.73 -1.14
CA ASP A 93 2.31 18.61 -1.24
C ASP A 93 1.00 17.82 -1.04
N ALA A 94 0.10 18.33 -0.21
CA ALA A 94 -1.22 17.75 0.02
C ALA A 94 -2.18 17.94 -1.16
N SER A 95 -1.85 18.78 -2.13
CA SER A 95 -2.71 19.17 -3.25
C SER A 95 -2.98 18.04 -4.26
N ALA A 96 -2.19 16.99 -4.27
CA ALA A 96 -2.37 15.85 -5.18
C ALA A 96 -3.72 15.11 -4.97
N ALA A 97 -4.36 15.30 -3.80
CA ALA A 97 -5.69 14.79 -3.49
C ALA A 97 -6.78 15.20 -4.50
N SER A 98 -6.67 16.39 -5.06
CA SER A 98 -7.62 16.93 -6.04
C SER A 98 -7.66 16.17 -7.37
N SER A 99 -6.72 15.26 -7.61
CA SER A 99 -6.72 14.40 -8.80
C SER A 99 -7.52 13.10 -8.65
N MET A 100 -8.05 12.79 -7.47
CA MET A 100 -9.00 11.69 -7.29
C MET A 100 -10.42 12.18 -7.63
N LEU A 101 -10.79 11.96 -8.88
CA LEU A 101 -12.11 12.38 -9.39
C LEU A 101 -13.13 11.22 -9.31
N PRO A 102 -14.43 11.52 -9.19
CA PRO A 102 -15.47 10.53 -9.34
C PRO A 102 -15.35 9.79 -10.68
N GLY A 103 -15.51 8.46 -10.66
CA GLY A 103 -15.36 7.62 -11.85
C GLY A 103 -13.95 7.07 -12.05
N LEU A 104 -13.00 7.33 -11.15
CA LEU A 104 -11.68 6.71 -11.16
C LEU A 104 -11.81 5.20 -10.90
N LEU A 105 -11.28 4.39 -11.82
CA LEU A 105 -11.41 2.93 -11.74
C LEU A 105 -10.42 2.26 -10.78
N SER A 106 -9.29 2.92 -10.50
CA SER A 106 -8.27 2.38 -9.60
C SER A 106 -7.40 3.46 -8.97
N VAL A 107 -7.00 3.21 -7.73
CA VAL A 107 -6.03 4.02 -6.98
C VAL A 107 -4.98 3.08 -6.39
N ALA A 108 -3.72 3.48 -6.42
CA ALA A 108 -2.65 2.73 -5.79
C ALA A 108 -1.81 3.62 -4.87
N PHE A 109 -1.38 3.05 -3.74
CA PHE A 109 -0.52 3.71 -2.77
C PHE A 109 0.76 2.91 -2.57
N ALA A 110 1.91 3.58 -2.67
CA ALA A 110 3.20 3.03 -2.25
C ALA A 110 3.53 3.55 -0.86
N VAL A 111 3.75 2.61 0.06
CA VAL A 111 4.00 2.88 1.48
C VAL A 111 5.41 2.42 1.83
N GLY A 112 6.23 3.33 2.33
CA GLY A 112 7.62 3.07 2.74
C GLY A 112 7.74 2.21 4.00
N PRO A 113 8.95 1.73 4.30
CA PRO A 113 9.24 1.07 5.58
C PRO A 113 9.24 2.08 6.73
N GLU A 114 9.62 1.66 7.94
CA GLU A 114 9.66 2.52 9.13
C GLU A 114 10.55 3.77 8.94
N GLY A 115 11.63 3.65 8.16
CA GLY A 115 12.53 4.76 7.82
C GLY A 115 12.06 5.63 6.65
N GLY A 116 10.87 5.34 6.08
CA GLY A 116 10.35 5.96 4.86
C GLY A 116 11.17 5.64 3.60
N PHE A 117 10.75 6.16 2.47
CA PHE A 117 11.51 6.12 1.23
C PHE A 117 12.65 7.15 1.24
N SER A 118 13.77 6.84 0.60
CA SER A 118 14.83 7.81 0.32
C SER A 118 14.42 8.78 -0.79
N ALA A 119 15.12 9.91 -0.92
CA ALA A 119 14.88 10.87 -2.00
C ALA A 119 15.00 10.19 -3.38
N ARG A 120 16.02 9.36 -3.56
CA ARG A 120 16.22 8.58 -4.79
C ARG A 120 15.04 7.63 -5.10
N GLU A 121 14.47 7.01 -4.08
CA GLU A 121 13.31 6.13 -4.24
C GLU A 121 12.05 6.91 -4.62
N ILE A 122 11.86 8.12 -4.09
CA ILE A 122 10.78 9.02 -4.48
C ILE A 122 10.96 9.49 -5.95
N GLU A 123 12.18 9.84 -6.36
CA GLU A 123 12.49 10.17 -7.75
C GLU A 123 12.22 8.99 -8.69
N LEU A 124 12.61 7.76 -8.29
CA LEU A 124 12.30 6.55 -9.03
C LEU A 124 10.78 6.33 -9.15
N ALA A 125 10.02 6.55 -8.09
CA ALA A 125 8.56 6.47 -8.12
C ALA A 125 7.99 7.49 -9.12
N ALA A 126 8.46 8.73 -9.09
CA ALA A 126 8.03 9.79 -9.99
C ALA A 126 8.31 9.44 -11.48
N ALA A 127 9.47 8.84 -11.78
CA ALA A 127 9.81 8.36 -13.12
C ALA A 127 8.85 7.27 -13.63
N HIS A 128 8.14 6.57 -12.74
CA HIS A 128 7.10 5.58 -13.06
C HIS A 128 5.67 6.12 -12.91
N GLY A 129 5.50 7.46 -12.84
CA GLY A 129 4.21 8.13 -12.81
C GLY A 129 3.52 8.12 -11.44
N TRP A 130 4.25 7.82 -10.37
CA TRP A 130 3.75 7.95 -9.00
C TRP A 130 3.92 9.39 -8.53
N ARG A 131 2.93 9.90 -7.83
CA ARG A 131 2.92 11.27 -7.30
C ARG A 131 3.14 11.25 -5.79
N PRO A 132 4.08 12.03 -5.24
CA PRO A 132 4.20 12.18 -3.79
C PRO A 132 2.91 12.73 -3.19
N GLN A 133 2.48 12.14 -2.07
CA GLN A 133 1.23 12.51 -1.39
C GLN A 133 1.43 12.53 0.12
N LEU A 134 0.94 13.57 0.75
CA LEU A 134 0.83 13.71 2.20
C LEU A 134 -0.59 13.37 2.67
N LEU A 135 -0.72 12.58 3.71
CA LEU A 135 -2.01 12.21 4.33
C LEU A 135 -2.41 13.08 5.53
N GLY A 136 -1.83 14.27 5.64
CA GLY A 136 -2.11 15.20 6.74
C GLY A 136 -0.85 15.63 7.50
N PRO A 137 -0.97 16.44 8.56
CA PRO A 137 0.17 17.12 9.20
C PRO A 137 1.03 16.21 10.08
N ARG A 138 0.62 14.98 10.34
CA ARG A 138 1.34 14.04 11.21
C ARG A 138 2.04 12.97 10.39
N VAL A 139 3.25 12.60 10.80
CA VAL A 139 3.92 11.41 10.26
C VAL A 139 3.24 10.16 10.83
N LEU A 140 2.62 9.39 9.95
CA LEU A 140 1.99 8.12 10.31
C LEU A 140 3.03 6.99 10.30
N ARG A 141 2.84 6.00 11.16
CA ARG A 141 3.62 4.75 11.06
C ARG A 141 3.27 4.02 9.78
N THR A 142 4.20 3.21 9.26
CA THR A 142 4.05 2.50 7.99
C THR A 142 2.76 1.67 7.93
N GLU A 143 2.44 0.95 9.00
CA GLU A 143 1.21 0.18 9.11
C GLU A 143 -0.05 1.06 9.10
N THR A 144 0.00 2.21 9.72
CA THR A 144 -1.13 3.16 9.78
C THR A 144 -1.30 3.92 8.47
N ALA A 145 -0.19 4.27 7.80
CA ALA A 145 -0.22 5.07 6.57
C ALA A 145 -0.97 4.35 5.44
N GLY A 146 -0.72 3.05 5.27
CA GLY A 146 -1.42 2.24 4.27
C GLY A 146 -2.93 2.15 4.52
N LEU A 147 -3.33 1.90 5.77
CA LEU A 147 -4.73 1.85 6.16
C LEU A 147 -5.42 3.22 5.96
N ALA A 148 -4.79 4.30 6.42
CA ALA A 148 -5.34 5.65 6.25
C ALA A 148 -5.54 6.02 4.78
N ALA A 149 -4.57 5.67 3.91
CA ALA A 149 -4.67 5.88 2.47
C ALA A 149 -5.81 5.06 1.85
N ALA A 150 -5.97 3.80 2.28
CA ALA A 150 -7.05 2.93 1.81
C ALA A 150 -8.42 3.51 2.17
N ILE A 151 -8.65 3.86 3.43
CA ILE A 151 -9.90 4.46 3.90
C ILE A 151 -10.19 5.78 3.17
N TRP A 152 -9.17 6.63 3.01
CA TRP A 152 -9.31 7.88 2.28
C TRP A 152 -9.73 7.65 0.80
N ALA A 153 -9.13 6.68 0.10
CA ALA A 153 -9.55 6.33 -1.25
C ALA A 153 -10.97 5.79 -1.29
N GLN A 154 -11.35 4.93 -0.36
CA GLN A 154 -12.70 4.35 -0.28
C GLN A 154 -13.78 5.42 -0.04
N THR A 155 -13.50 6.48 0.71
CA THR A 155 -14.44 7.60 0.89
C THR A 155 -14.58 8.50 -0.34
N LEU A 156 -13.57 8.54 -1.22
CA LEU A 156 -13.59 9.40 -2.40
C LEU A 156 -14.12 8.69 -3.66
N VAL A 157 -13.70 7.45 -3.88
CA VAL A 157 -13.93 6.71 -5.13
C VAL A 157 -14.41 5.27 -4.91
N GLY A 158 -14.50 4.81 -3.67
CA GLY A 158 -14.89 3.45 -3.30
C GLY A 158 -16.31 3.35 -2.71
N ASP A 159 -16.47 2.41 -1.80
CA ASP A 159 -17.74 1.98 -1.21
C ASP A 159 -18.02 2.54 0.19
N LEU A 160 -17.09 3.25 0.80
CA LEU A 160 -17.34 3.96 2.04
C LEU A 160 -18.15 5.25 1.80
N PRO A 161 -19.13 5.57 2.69
CA PRO A 161 -19.97 6.74 2.51
C PRO A 161 -19.13 8.01 2.50
N ARG A 162 -19.43 8.91 1.55
CA ARG A 162 -18.86 10.25 1.53
C ARG A 162 -19.43 11.03 2.71
N ALA A 163 -18.59 11.78 3.42
CA ALA A 163 -19.08 12.77 4.36
C ALA A 163 -19.97 13.79 3.60
N CYS A 164 -21.18 13.97 4.07
CA CYS A 164 -22.11 14.98 3.56
C CYS A 164 -21.62 16.38 3.88
#